data_56af903dfd4454dc84cc4efbec3e008a
#
_entry.id   56af903dfd4454dc84cc4efbec3e008a
#
_cell.length_a   1.000
_cell.length_b   1.000
_cell.length_c   1.000
_cell.angle_alpha   90.00
_cell.angle_beta   90.00
_cell.angle_gamma   90.00
#
_symmetry.space_group_name_H-M   'P 1'
#
loop_
_entity.id
_entity.type
_entity.pdbx_description
1 polymer ?
#
loop_
_entity_poly.entity_id
_entity_poly.type
_entity_poly.pdbx_seq_one_letter_code
_entity_poly.pdbx_strand_id
1 'polypeptide(L)'
;MTGQEGQVAKSLVERASHHRDIEAVAIGRPVLDLQKPETVLPALASAKPDIVISAAAYTAVDRAEAEPGLAYAINEAGAGQVAAAAAELGVPIVHLSTDYVFDGQCDHPYLETHLPDPTGAYGASKLAGEMAVAQANPCHFIIRTAWVYSPFGNNFQNHASPCQ
;
A
#
# COMPACT_ATOMS: atom_id res chain seq x y z
N MET A 1 -3.11 1.32 -10.64
CA MET A 1 -2.75 1.02 -9.25
C MET A 1 -2.11 -0.35 -9.12
N THR A 2 -1.28 -0.56 -8.09
CA THR A 2 -0.72 -1.88 -7.82
C THR A 2 -1.67 -2.73 -6.96
N GLY A 3 -1.76 -4.03 -7.25
CA GLY A 3 -2.69 -4.99 -6.61
C GLY A 3 -4.03 -5.09 -7.34
N GLN A 4 -4.54 -6.32 -7.49
CA GLN A 4 -5.81 -6.62 -8.16
C GLN A 4 -6.85 -7.19 -7.20
N GLU A 5 -6.40 -8.04 -6.28
CA GLU A 5 -7.30 -8.80 -5.41
C GLU A 5 -7.59 -8.11 -4.07
N GLY A 6 -6.80 -7.09 -3.72
CA GLY A 6 -6.95 -6.36 -2.47
C GLY A 6 -8.24 -5.55 -2.42
N GLN A 7 -8.83 -5.46 -1.22
CA GLN A 7 -10.11 -4.74 -1.01
C GLN A 7 -10.04 -3.27 -1.44
N VAL A 8 -8.91 -2.59 -1.22
CA VAL A 8 -8.74 -1.19 -1.65
C VAL A 8 -8.74 -1.09 -3.16
N ALA A 9 -8.00 -1.95 -3.86
CA ALA A 9 -7.95 -1.94 -5.32
C ALA A 9 -9.33 -2.19 -5.93
N LYS A 10 -10.06 -3.20 -5.43
CA LYS A 10 -11.43 -3.50 -5.90
C LYS A 10 -12.39 -2.33 -5.64
N SER A 11 -12.32 -1.71 -4.46
CA SER A 11 -13.15 -0.55 -4.12
C SER A 11 -12.85 0.66 -5.02
N LEU A 12 -11.57 0.92 -5.32
CA LEU A 12 -11.19 2.03 -6.19
C LEU A 12 -11.63 1.80 -7.64
N VAL A 13 -11.53 0.56 -8.15
CA VAL A 13 -12.04 0.20 -9.49
C VAL A 13 -13.55 0.39 -9.56
N GLU A 14 -14.29 -0.12 -8.55
CA GLU A 14 -15.74 0.07 -8.48
C GLU A 14 -16.10 1.56 -8.44
N ARG A 15 -15.47 2.34 -7.56
CA ARG A 15 -15.76 3.78 -7.45
C ARG A 15 -15.44 4.54 -8.73
N ALA A 16 -14.31 4.23 -9.37
CA ALA A 16 -13.94 4.85 -10.64
C ALA A 16 -14.98 4.60 -11.74
N SER A 17 -15.64 3.44 -11.76
CA SER A 17 -16.66 3.14 -12.77
C SER A 17 -17.87 4.08 -12.72
N HIS A 18 -18.07 4.81 -11.63
CA HIS A 18 -19.11 5.83 -11.50
C HIS A 18 -18.66 7.23 -11.99
N HIS A 19 -17.40 7.39 -12.40
CA HIS A 19 -16.82 8.64 -12.87
C HIS A 19 -16.35 8.49 -14.31
N ARG A 20 -16.86 9.33 -15.21
CA ARG A 20 -16.58 9.25 -16.66
C ARG A 20 -15.16 9.65 -17.04
N ASP A 21 -14.54 10.43 -16.20
CA ASP A 21 -13.21 11.04 -16.42
C ASP A 21 -12.09 10.26 -15.72
N ILE A 22 -12.42 9.13 -15.05
CA ILE A 22 -11.46 8.33 -14.31
C ILE A 22 -11.46 6.91 -14.85
N GLU A 23 -10.30 6.45 -15.31
CA GLU A 23 -10.04 5.06 -15.63
C GLU A 23 -9.11 4.46 -14.57
N ALA A 24 -9.60 3.48 -13.80
CA ALA A 24 -8.80 2.82 -12.79
C ALA A 24 -8.30 1.45 -13.29
N VAL A 25 -7.00 1.37 -13.57
CA VAL A 25 -6.33 0.15 -13.99
C VAL A 25 -5.64 -0.51 -12.80
N ALA A 26 -6.10 -1.69 -12.40
CA ALA A 26 -5.52 -2.49 -11.33
C ALA A 26 -4.57 -3.54 -11.91
N ILE A 27 -3.29 -3.51 -11.51
CA ILE A 27 -2.24 -4.40 -12.02
C ILE A 27 -1.63 -5.17 -10.85
N GLY A 28 -1.60 -6.49 -10.95
CA GLY A 28 -1.02 -7.37 -9.95
C GLY A 28 -0.28 -8.55 -10.59
N ARG A 29 0.06 -9.53 -9.77
CA ARG A 29 0.74 -10.74 -10.23
C ARG A 29 -0.07 -11.51 -11.27
N PRO A 30 0.59 -12.10 -12.27
CA PRO A 30 2.04 -12.15 -12.47
C PRO A 30 2.63 -10.95 -13.23
N VAL A 31 1.82 -10.01 -13.72
CA VAL A 31 2.24 -8.88 -14.58
C VAL A 31 3.08 -7.86 -13.80
N LEU A 32 2.68 -7.56 -12.56
CA LEU A 32 3.43 -6.71 -11.62
C LEU A 32 3.61 -7.49 -10.32
N ASP A 33 4.85 -7.84 -10.01
CA ASP A 33 5.22 -8.55 -8.79
C ASP A 33 6.27 -7.75 -8.01
N LEU A 34 5.91 -7.29 -6.79
CA LEU A 34 6.80 -6.48 -5.95
C LEU A 34 8.07 -7.21 -5.51
N GLN A 35 8.12 -8.54 -5.63
CA GLN A 35 9.32 -9.34 -5.41
C GLN A 35 10.19 -9.46 -6.66
N LYS A 36 9.74 -8.92 -7.79
CA LYS A 36 10.42 -8.95 -9.10
C LYS A 36 10.51 -7.54 -9.67
N PRO A 37 11.52 -6.75 -9.23
CA PRO A 37 11.66 -5.34 -9.60
C PRO A 37 11.57 -5.07 -11.11
N GLU A 38 12.08 -6.00 -11.92
CA GLU A 38 12.08 -5.91 -13.37
C GLU A 38 10.68 -5.89 -14.00
N THR A 39 9.65 -6.31 -13.26
CA THR A 39 8.26 -6.31 -13.75
C THR A 39 7.55 -4.97 -13.55
N VAL A 40 8.03 -4.13 -12.62
CA VAL A 40 7.30 -2.96 -12.13
C VAL A 40 7.21 -1.87 -13.20
N LEU A 41 8.34 -1.38 -13.69
CA LEU A 41 8.36 -0.30 -14.69
C LEU A 41 7.64 -0.67 -15.99
N PRO A 42 7.88 -1.84 -16.62
CA PRO A 42 7.17 -2.20 -17.85
C PRO A 42 5.65 -2.28 -17.66
N ALA A 43 5.20 -2.81 -16.52
CA ALA A 43 3.78 -2.93 -16.22
C ALA A 43 3.12 -1.55 -16.07
N LEU A 44 3.75 -0.62 -15.34
CA LEU A 44 3.24 0.73 -15.17
C LEU A 44 3.29 1.53 -16.47
N ALA A 45 4.38 1.46 -17.22
CA ALA A 45 4.53 2.14 -18.51
C ALA A 45 3.47 1.72 -19.51
N SER A 46 3.13 0.41 -19.55
CA SER A 46 2.08 -0.12 -20.42
C SER A 46 0.69 0.46 -20.11
N ALA A 47 0.43 0.78 -18.85
CA ALA A 47 -0.83 1.36 -18.40
C ALA A 47 -0.93 2.88 -18.66
N LYS A 48 0.18 3.56 -18.97
CA LYS A 48 0.25 5.02 -19.21
C LYS A 48 -0.50 5.83 -18.13
N PRO A 49 -0.16 5.68 -16.84
CA PRO A 49 -0.92 6.32 -15.78
C PRO A 49 -0.65 7.82 -15.71
N ASP A 50 -1.65 8.60 -15.29
CA ASP A 50 -1.48 10.00 -14.87
C ASP A 50 -1.08 10.07 -13.37
N ILE A 51 -1.39 9.01 -12.60
CA ILE A 51 -1.05 8.86 -11.19
C ILE A 51 -0.90 7.38 -10.85
N VAL A 52 0.07 7.03 -10.00
CA VAL A 52 0.25 5.68 -9.49
C VAL A 52 -0.29 5.58 -8.07
N ILE A 53 -1.13 4.57 -7.78
CA ILE A 53 -1.56 4.24 -6.42
C ILE A 53 -0.87 2.94 -6.01
N SER A 54 0.03 3.02 -5.04
CA SER A 54 0.75 1.88 -4.45
C SER A 54 -0.08 1.28 -3.33
N ALA A 55 -0.95 0.31 -3.68
CA ALA A 55 -1.89 -0.35 -2.77
C ALA A 55 -1.50 -1.80 -2.46
N ALA A 56 -0.62 -2.42 -3.24
CA ALA A 56 -0.12 -3.76 -2.97
C ALA A 56 0.86 -3.73 -1.79
N ALA A 57 0.68 -4.64 -0.84
CA ALA A 57 1.52 -4.76 0.34
C ALA A 57 1.48 -6.18 0.92
N TYR A 58 2.48 -6.53 1.70
CA TYR A 58 2.42 -7.64 2.65
C TYR A 58 1.65 -7.19 3.88
N THR A 59 0.47 -7.76 4.13
CA THR A 59 -0.46 -7.28 5.17
C THR A 59 -0.73 -8.29 6.28
N ALA A 60 -0.07 -9.45 6.26
CA ALA A 60 -0.21 -10.47 7.29
C ALA A 60 0.62 -10.10 8.53
N VAL A 61 0.04 -9.29 9.42
CA VAL A 61 0.72 -8.68 10.58
C VAL A 61 1.46 -9.72 11.41
N ASP A 62 0.75 -10.76 11.88
CA ASP A 62 1.35 -11.79 12.74
C ASP A 62 2.45 -12.60 12.03
N ARG A 63 2.26 -12.87 10.73
CA ARG A 63 3.27 -13.58 9.94
C ARG A 63 4.50 -12.74 9.63
N ALA A 64 4.40 -11.42 9.65
CA ALA A 64 5.54 -10.54 9.44
C ALA A 64 6.63 -10.75 10.51
N GLU A 65 6.25 -11.13 11.74
CA GLU A 65 7.20 -11.45 12.81
C GLU A 65 8.02 -12.71 12.50
N ALA A 66 7.43 -13.69 11.82
CA ALA A 66 8.12 -14.92 11.41
C ALA A 66 8.83 -14.77 10.04
N GLU A 67 8.37 -13.86 9.20
CA GLU A 67 8.86 -13.66 7.83
C GLU A 67 9.27 -12.18 7.58
N PRO A 68 10.08 -11.53 8.45
CA PRO A 68 10.38 -10.11 8.33
C PRO A 68 11.08 -9.77 7.00
N GLY A 69 11.95 -10.65 6.52
CA GLY A 69 12.61 -10.47 5.21
C GLY A 69 11.62 -10.35 4.06
N LEU A 70 10.54 -11.13 4.05
CA LEU A 70 9.49 -11.04 3.04
C LEU A 70 8.67 -9.75 3.20
N ALA A 71 8.36 -9.36 4.43
CA ALA A 71 7.65 -8.12 4.70
C ALA A 71 8.43 -6.90 4.19
N TYR A 72 9.73 -6.81 4.48
CA TYR A 72 10.60 -5.73 3.97
C TYR A 72 10.78 -5.79 2.46
N ALA A 73 10.97 -6.98 1.87
CA ALA A 73 11.11 -7.12 0.42
C ALA A 73 9.90 -6.54 -0.34
N ILE A 74 8.68 -6.72 0.19
CA ILE A 74 7.45 -6.23 -0.44
C ILE A 74 7.13 -4.81 -0.02
N ASN A 75 7.15 -4.50 1.30
CA ASN A 75 6.66 -3.22 1.83
C ASN A 75 7.67 -2.09 1.69
N GLU A 76 8.97 -2.37 1.72
CA GLU A 76 10.05 -1.40 1.53
C GLU A 76 10.55 -1.42 0.10
N ALA A 77 11.30 -2.48 -0.29
CA ALA A 77 11.96 -2.54 -1.59
C ALA A 77 10.95 -2.47 -2.74
N GLY A 78 9.87 -3.26 -2.68
CA GLY A 78 8.82 -3.25 -3.69
C GLY A 78 8.11 -1.90 -3.80
N ALA A 79 7.77 -1.26 -2.68
CA ALA A 79 7.15 0.06 -2.67
C ALA A 79 8.10 1.14 -3.24
N GLY A 80 9.38 1.09 -2.88
CA GLY A 80 10.41 1.97 -3.44
C GLY A 80 10.56 1.82 -4.95
N GLN A 81 10.52 0.58 -5.47
CA GLN A 81 10.55 0.32 -6.92
C GLN A 81 9.32 0.89 -7.64
N VAL A 82 8.13 0.79 -7.06
CA VAL A 82 6.92 1.42 -7.63
C VAL A 82 7.06 2.93 -7.67
N ALA A 83 7.62 3.54 -6.62
CA ALA A 83 7.84 4.98 -6.57
C ALA A 83 8.92 5.44 -7.58
N ALA A 84 10.01 4.68 -7.71
CA ALA A 84 11.04 4.96 -8.70
C ALA A 84 10.50 4.87 -10.14
N ALA A 85 9.70 3.85 -10.43
CA ALA A 85 9.05 3.71 -11.73
C ALA A 85 8.05 4.85 -12.01
N ALA A 86 7.29 5.29 -11.01
CA ALA A 86 6.40 6.45 -11.15
C ALA A 86 7.19 7.74 -11.42
N ALA A 87 8.34 7.94 -10.74
CA ALA A 87 9.23 9.07 -10.97
C ALA A 87 9.83 9.05 -12.38
N GLU A 88 10.25 7.88 -12.87
CA GLU A 88 10.78 7.72 -14.24
C GLU A 88 9.71 8.03 -15.30
N LEU A 89 8.46 7.69 -15.03
CA LEU A 89 7.31 8.03 -15.88
C LEU A 89 6.85 9.50 -15.73
N GLY A 90 7.43 10.27 -14.80
CA GLY A 90 7.09 11.66 -14.56
C GLY A 90 5.73 11.85 -13.88
N VAL A 91 5.20 10.86 -13.18
CA VAL A 91 3.88 10.91 -12.56
C VAL A 91 3.94 10.84 -11.03
N PRO A 92 2.96 11.45 -10.32
CA PRO A 92 2.87 11.36 -8.86
C PRO A 92 2.50 9.95 -8.39
N ILE A 93 2.84 9.68 -7.12
CA ILE A 93 2.47 8.44 -6.44
C ILE A 93 1.70 8.71 -5.16
N VAL A 94 0.64 7.95 -4.93
CA VAL A 94 -0.05 7.82 -3.63
C VAL A 94 0.31 6.46 -3.04
N HIS A 95 0.98 6.45 -1.89
CA HIS A 95 1.34 5.22 -1.18
C HIS A 95 0.44 4.99 0.04
N LEU A 96 -0.15 3.81 0.12
CA LEU A 96 -0.96 3.42 1.28
C LEU A 96 -0.07 2.82 2.36
N SER A 97 -0.09 3.46 3.52
CA SER A 97 0.59 3.04 4.74
C SER A 97 -0.41 2.66 5.83
N THR A 98 0.03 2.57 7.07
CA THR A 98 -0.72 2.05 8.21
C THR A 98 -0.46 2.89 9.47
N ASP A 99 -1.40 2.86 10.41
CA ASP A 99 -1.26 3.36 11.78
C ASP A 99 -0.26 2.52 12.62
N TYR A 100 0.05 1.28 12.21
CA TYR A 100 1.08 0.44 12.84
C TYR A 100 2.51 1.01 12.78
N VAL A 101 2.72 2.12 12.09
CA VAL A 101 3.98 2.89 12.15
C VAL A 101 4.15 3.61 13.48
N PHE A 102 3.10 3.73 14.29
CA PHE A 102 3.13 4.31 15.63
C PHE A 102 3.16 3.22 16.71
N ASP A 103 3.55 3.60 17.93
CA ASP A 103 3.64 2.71 19.09
C ASP A 103 2.28 2.35 19.73
N GLY A 104 1.21 3.09 19.40
CA GLY A 104 -0.12 2.88 19.95
C GLY A 104 -0.30 3.35 21.39
N GLN A 105 0.64 4.11 21.97
CA GLN A 105 0.61 4.54 23.37
C GLN A 105 -0.07 5.91 23.58
N CYS A 106 -0.45 6.58 22.49
CA CYS A 106 -1.07 7.90 22.58
C CYS A 106 -2.53 7.78 23.01
N ASP A 107 -2.96 8.60 23.97
CA ASP A 107 -4.34 8.69 24.47
C ASP A 107 -5.23 9.62 23.64
N HIS A 108 -4.68 10.21 22.59
CA HIS A 108 -5.34 11.06 21.62
C HIS A 108 -4.97 10.65 20.19
N PRO A 109 -5.70 11.11 19.17
CA PRO A 109 -5.38 10.78 17.77
C PRO A 109 -3.96 11.21 17.38
N TYR A 110 -3.25 10.32 16.68
CA TYR A 110 -1.95 10.66 16.10
C TYR A 110 -2.10 11.71 15.01
N LEU A 111 -1.15 12.64 14.98
CA LEU A 111 -0.99 13.63 13.92
C LEU A 111 0.11 13.19 12.95
N GLU A 112 0.11 13.77 11.77
CA GLU A 112 1.12 13.50 10.73
C GLU A 112 2.55 13.87 11.19
N THR A 113 2.65 14.78 12.17
CA THR A 113 3.92 15.25 12.73
C THR A 113 4.46 14.40 13.88
N HIS A 114 3.66 13.45 14.40
CA HIS A 114 4.15 12.55 15.43
C HIS A 114 5.23 11.63 14.87
N LEU A 115 6.28 11.43 15.66
CA LEU A 115 7.37 10.54 15.27
C LEU A 115 6.87 9.10 15.25
N PRO A 116 7.11 8.36 14.16
CA PRO A 116 6.82 6.94 14.11
C PRO A 116 7.73 6.14 15.05
N ASP A 117 7.15 5.15 15.73
CA ASP A 117 7.86 4.20 16.60
C ASP A 117 7.17 2.83 16.52
N PRO A 118 7.33 2.09 15.40
CA PRO A 118 6.63 0.82 15.20
C PRO A 118 7.12 -0.26 16.15
N THR A 119 6.20 -0.98 16.77
CA THR A 119 6.49 -2.03 17.75
C THR A 119 6.67 -3.43 17.16
N GLY A 120 6.32 -3.63 15.87
CA GLY A 120 6.38 -4.92 15.20
C GLY A 120 6.95 -4.84 13.79
N ALA A 121 7.33 -6.01 13.24
CA ALA A 121 7.97 -6.13 11.92
C ALA A 121 7.10 -5.60 10.78
N TYR A 122 5.77 -5.78 10.84
CA TYR A 122 4.86 -5.22 9.85
C TYR A 122 4.93 -3.69 9.83
N GLY A 123 4.73 -3.03 10.98
CA GLY A 123 4.79 -1.58 11.09
C GLY A 123 6.15 -1.03 10.66
N ALA A 124 7.24 -1.67 11.11
CA ALA A 124 8.60 -1.29 10.74
C ALA A 124 8.85 -1.41 9.23
N SER A 125 8.40 -2.48 8.59
CA SER A 125 8.52 -2.67 7.14
C SER A 125 7.71 -1.63 6.34
N LYS A 126 6.53 -1.26 6.84
CA LYS A 126 5.70 -0.20 6.22
C LYS A 126 6.33 1.17 6.36
N LEU A 127 6.89 1.49 7.53
CA LEU A 127 7.62 2.74 7.75
C LEU A 127 8.85 2.85 6.83
N ALA A 128 9.61 1.76 6.69
CA ALA A 128 10.72 1.70 5.75
C ALA A 128 10.24 1.95 4.30
N GLY A 129 9.06 1.44 3.96
CA GLY A 129 8.41 1.71 2.68
C GLY A 129 8.04 3.17 2.47
N GLU A 130 7.51 3.87 3.49
CA GLU A 130 7.26 5.31 3.43
C GLU A 130 8.55 6.08 3.08
N MET A 131 9.64 5.73 3.75
CA MET A 131 10.95 6.35 3.54
C MET A 131 11.49 6.08 2.12
N ALA A 132 11.38 4.82 1.65
CA ALA A 132 11.81 4.43 0.32
C ALA A 132 11.00 5.15 -0.78
N VAL A 133 9.70 5.29 -0.61
CA VAL A 133 8.81 6.02 -1.53
C VAL A 133 9.17 7.51 -1.57
N ALA A 134 9.34 8.15 -0.41
CA ALA A 134 9.69 9.56 -0.31
C ALA A 134 11.05 9.86 -0.94
N GLN A 135 12.02 8.95 -0.79
CA GLN A 135 13.33 9.08 -1.40
C GLN A 135 13.31 8.91 -2.92
N ALA A 136 12.47 7.98 -3.42
CA ALA A 136 12.45 7.61 -4.84
C ALA A 136 11.62 8.57 -5.71
N ASN A 137 10.55 9.19 -5.17
CA ASN A 137 9.69 10.09 -5.93
C ASN A 137 9.37 11.36 -5.12
N PRO A 138 9.85 12.54 -5.52
CA PRO A 138 9.57 13.80 -4.82
C PRO A 138 8.09 14.20 -4.89
N CYS A 139 7.35 13.71 -5.90
CA CYS A 139 5.91 13.95 -6.04
C CYS A 139 5.12 12.76 -5.45
N HIS A 140 5.15 12.64 -4.12
CA HIS A 140 4.49 11.55 -3.40
C HIS A 140 3.48 12.05 -2.39
N PHE A 141 2.48 11.20 -2.12
CA PHE A 141 1.56 11.34 -1.00
C PHE A 141 1.55 10.01 -0.24
N ILE A 142 1.71 10.07 1.08
CA ILE A 142 1.65 8.90 1.96
C ILE A 142 0.38 8.99 2.80
N ILE A 143 -0.48 7.97 2.69
CA ILE A 143 -1.76 7.91 3.42
C ILE A 143 -1.67 6.77 4.43
N ARG A 144 -1.53 7.10 5.72
CA ARG A 144 -1.63 6.14 6.83
C ARG A 144 -3.10 5.86 7.10
N THR A 145 -3.46 4.58 7.07
CA THR A 145 -4.84 4.12 7.26
C THR A 145 -4.92 3.16 8.44
N ALA A 146 -6.10 3.08 9.04
CA ALA A 146 -6.42 2.12 10.10
C ALA A 146 -7.71 1.38 9.75
N TRP A 147 -7.78 0.09 10.01
CA TRP A 147 -9.01 -0.71 9.95
C TRP A 147 -9.80 -0.55 8.65
N VAL A 148 -9.11 -0.49 7.51
CA VAL A 148 -9.77 -0.38 6.21
C VAL A 148 -10.70 -1.58 6.00
N TYR A 149 -11.96 -1.31 5.66
CA TYR A 149 -12.97 -2.33 5.36
C TYR A 149 -13.72 -2.00 4.09
N SER A 150 -14.21 -3.03 3.41
CA SER A 150 -15.03 -2.88 2.21
C SER A 150 -15.84 -4.17 1.97
N PRO A 151 -16.86 -4.14 1.09
CA PRO A 151 -17.59 -5.33 0.67
C PRO A 151 -16.69 -6.40 0.03
N PHE A 152 -15.50 -6.02 -0.43
CA PHE A 152 -14.52 -6.88 -1.08
C PHE A 152 -13.49 -7.49 -0.12
N GLY A 153 -13.51 -7.10 1.17
CA GLY A 153 -12.55 -7.56 2.17
C GLY A 153 -13.08 -8.71 3.01
N ASN A 154 -12.17 -9.56 3.49
CA ASN A 154 -12.50 -10.67 4.39
C ASN A 154 -12.74 -10.22 5.84
N ASN A 155 -12.50 -8.95 6.18
CA ASN A 155 -12.58 -8.44 7.55
C ASN A 155 -14.00 -8.47 8.14
N PHE A 156 -15.04 -8.49 7.29
CA PHE A 156 -16.44 -8.63 7.75
C PHE A 156 -16.79 -10.05 8.23
N GLN A 157 -16.11 -11.08 7.71
CA GLN A 157 -16.43 -12.47 8.06
C GLN A 157 -15.85 -12.88 9.42
N ASN A 158 -14.81 -12.21 9.91
CA ASN A 158 -14.12 -12.60 11.14
C ASN A 158 -14.66 -11.89 12.40
N HIS A 159 -15.56 -10.92 12.29
CA HIS A 159 -16.14 -10.17 13.41
C HIS A 159 -17.64 -10.39 13.62
N ALA A 160 -18.26 -11.28 12.87
CA ALA A 160 -19.62 -11.75 13.16
C ALA A 160 -19.59 -12.88 14.22
N SER A 161 -18.96 -12.63 15.36
CA SER A 161 -19.32 -13.41 16.56
C SER A 161 -20.62 -12.82 17.08
N PRO A 162 -21.70 -13.61 17.20
CA PRO A 162 -22.92 -13.12 17.79
C PRO A 162 -22.61 -12.76 19.24
N CYS A 163 -22.94 -11.52 19.63
CA CYS A 163 -23.03 -11.17 21.03
C CYS A 163 -23.99 -12.16 21.69
N GLN A 164 -23.45 -13.00 22.58
CA GLN A 164 -24.22 -13.74 23.58
C GLN A 164 -24.39 -12.87 24.80
#